data_fadc30f4691d55843da46849ffca2dcf
#
_entry.id   fadc30f4691d55843da46849ffca2dcf
#
_cell.length_a   1.000
_cell.length_b   1.000
_cell.length_c   1.000
_cell.angle_alpha   90.00
_cell.angle_beta   90.00
_cell.angle_gamma   90.00
#
_symmetry.space_group_name_H-M   'P 1'
#
loop_
_entity.id
_entity.type
_entity.pdbx_description
1 polymer ?
#
loop_
_entity_poly.entity_id
_entity_poly.type
_entity_poly.pdbx_seq_one_letter_code
_entity_poly.pdbx_strand_id
1 'polypeptide(L)'
;MSHYIRRRTPGATYFFTIRLADRHSDLLTRQIGPLRAAMRATLDRHPFHIDAITILPGVIHTLWTLPADDADFATRIGMLKSRFSRSQPMPPNRSLTQIRRGEKGIWQRRYWEHEIRDKADFDRHRDLIYLSPVHAGLCPRPQDWPHTSLHRDLRQAKPAPPPIGHGAAGLHLTHPAPPRSEAKQRHLTA
;
A
#
# COMPACT_ATOMS: atom_id res chain seq x y z
N MET A 1 6.26 -26.98 26.47
CA MET A 1 6.46 -26.46 25.11
C MET A 1 5.13 -25.90 24.64
N SER A 2 5.05 -24.60 24.35
CA SER A 2 3.80 -23.98 23.87
C SER A 2 3.55 -24.43 22.44
N HIS A 3 2.51 -25.23 22.23
CA HIS A 3 1.99 -25.57 20.89
C HIS A 3 1.19 -24.37 20.37
N TYR A 4 1.86 -23.39 19.78
CA TYR A 4 1.18 -22.33 19.04
C TYR A 4 0.59 -22.94 17.74
N ILE A 5 -0.70 -23.22 17.77
CA ILE A 5 -1.44 -23.67 16.60
C ILE A 5 -1.79 -22.42 15.79
N ARG A 6 -1.20 -22.29 14.59
CA ARG A 6 -1.56 -21.25 13.66
C ARG A 6 -3.00 -21.43 13.19
N ARG A 7 -3.87 -20.51 13.56
CA ARG A 7 -5.20 -20.44 12.93
C ARG A 7 -5.00 -20.15 11.45
N ARG A 8 -5.69 -20.92 10.62
CA ARG A 8 -5.69 -20.74 9.17
C ARG A 8 -7.14 -20.68 8.72
N THR A 9 -7.66 -19.47 8.63
CA THR A 9 -9.03 -19.19 8.20
C THR A 9 -9.01 -18.79 6.72
N PRO A 10 -9.68 -19.54 5.83
CA PRO A 10 -9.78 -19.15 4.43
C PRO A 10 -10.44 -17.78 4.28
N GLY A 11 -9.94 -16.99 3.34
CA GLY A 11 -10.44 -15.63 3.09
C GLY A 11 -10.13 -14.58 4.14
N ALA A 12 -9.46 -14.96 5.24
CA ALA A 12 -9.18 -14.03 6.31
C ALA A 12 -8.08 -13.01 5.96
N THR A 13 -8.11 -11.90 6.65
CA THR A 13 -7.06 -10.88 6.62
C THR A 13 -6.08 -11.12 7.76
N TYR A 14 -4.79 -11.03 7.45
CA TYR A 14 -3.71 -11.21 8.41
C TYR A 14 -2.75 -10.02 8.40
N PHE A 15 -2.32 -9.61 9.58
CA PHE A 15 -1.17 -8.73 9.73
C PHE A 15 0.10 -9.57 9.90
N PHE A 16 1.17 -9.16 9.21
CA PHE A 16 2.46 -9.82 9.29
C PHE A 16 3.58 -8.84 9.64
N THR A 17 4.51 -9.32 10.48
CA THR A 17 5.84 -8.73 10.64
C THR A 17 6.91 -9.71 10.18
N ILE A 18 7.61 -9.37 9.10
CA ILE A 18 8.64 -10.20 8.47
C ILE A 18 9.98 -9.46 8.61
N ARG A 19 10.99 -10.09 9.23
CA ARG A 19 12.25 -9.43 9.59
C ARG A 19 13.45 -10.08 8.92
N LEU A 20 14.47 -9.25 8.65
CA LEU A 20 15.81 -9.74 8.35
C LEU A 20 16.44 -10.38 9.61
N ALA A 21 17.39 -11.31 9.40
CA ALA A 21 18.13 -11.94 10.47
C ALA A 21 19.05 -10.93 11.17
N ASP A 22 19.72 -10.09 10.40
CA ASP A 22 20.49 -8.96 10.91
C ASP A 22 19.54 -7.76 11.14
N ARG A 23 19.42 -7.34 12.40
CA ARG A 23 18.55 -6.24 12.84
C ARG A 23 19.05 -4.87 12.40
N HIS A 24 20.32 -4.73 12.10
CA HIS A 24 20.96 -3.48 11.68
C HIS A 24 21.05 -3.32 10.16
N SER A 25 20.60 -4.33 9.43
CA SER A 25 20.63 -4.33 7.96
C SER A 25 19.60 -3.39 7.37
N ASP A 26 20.00 -2.63 6.36
CA ASP A 26 19.15 -1.78 5.51
C ASP A 26 18.77 -2.45 4.18
N LEU A 27 18.99 -3.76 4.07
CA LEU A 27 18.94 -4.51 2.81
C LEU A 27 17.59 -4.37 2.09
N LEU A 28 16.46 -4.30 2.81
CA LEU A 28 15.14 -4.22 2.18
C LEU A 28 14.91 -2.91 1.43
N THR A 29 15.37 -1.79 1.98
CA THR A 29 15.25 -0.48 1.33
C THR A 29 16.31 -0.30 0.24
N ARG A 30 17.54 -0.74 0.48
CA ARG A 30 18.63 -0.70 -0.51
C ARG A 30 18.32 -1.60 -1.72
N GLN A 31 17.65 -2.72 -1.52
CA GLN A 31 17.26 -3.68 -2.55
C GLN A 31 15.74 -3.68 -2.80
N ILE A 32 15.13 -2.49 -2.78
CA ILE A 32 13.67 -2.33 -2.92
C ILE A 32 13.16 -2.83 -4.28
N GLY A 33 13.91 -2.67 -5.36
CA GLY A 33 13.57 -3.17 -6.69
C GLY A 33 13.43 -4.69 -6.73
N PRO A 34 14.47 -5.46 -6.37
CA PRO A 34 14.41 -6.91 -6.19
C PRO A 34 13.31 -7.39 -5.24
N LEU A 35 13.07 -6.67 -4.12
CA LEU A 35 11.99 -7.01 -3.20
C LEU A 35 10.61 -6.85 -3.85
N ARG A 36 10.38 -5.76 -4.57
CA ARG A 36 9.14 -5.54 -5.33
C ARG A 36 8.94 -6.58 -6.42
N ALA A 37 10.01 -6.99 -7.11
CA ALA A 37 9.95 -8.06 -8.10
C ALA A 37 9.59 -9.41 -7.47
N ALA A 38 10.17 -9.74 -6.32
CA ALA A 38 9.84 -10.95 -5.56
C ALA A 38 8.37 -10.95 -5.09
N MET A 39 7.87 -9.79 -4.63
CA MET A 39 6.47 -9.63 -4.21
C MET A 39 5.51 -9.83 -5.40
N ARG A 40 5.75 -9.17 -6.54
CA ARG A 40 4.93 -9.34 -7.76
C ARG A 40 4.89 -10.81 -8.20
N ALA A 41 6.05 -11.45 -8.33
CA ALA A 41 6.11 -12.85 -8.74
C ALA A 41 5.47 -13.81 -7.72
N THR A 42 5.33 -13.40 -6.45
CA THR A 42 4.58 -14.15 -5.44
C THR A 42 3.07 -13.96 -5.64
N LEU A 43 2.63 -12.72 -5.88
CA LEU A 43 1.23 -12.38 -6.20
C LEU A 43 0.73 -13.08 -7.46
N ASP A 44 1.57 -13.10 -8.53
CA ASP A 44 1.22 -13.76 -9.80
C ASP A 44 1.01 -15.27 -9.63
N ARG A 45 1.82 -15.90 -8.77
CA ARG A 45 1.76 -17.37 -8.57
C ARG A 45 0.73 -17.80 -7.53
N HIS A 46 0.57 -17.03 -6.48
CA HIS A 46 -0.37 -17.25 -5.38
C HIS A 46 -1.08 -15.94 -5.06
N PRO A 47 -2.19 -15.64 -5.73
CA PRO A 47 -2.90 -14.37 -5.57
C PRO A 47 -3.34 -14.11 -4.13
N PHE A 48 -3.25 -12.85 -3.71
CA PHE A 48 -3.79 -12.30 -2.46
C PHE A 48 -3.85 -10.78 -2.57
N HIS A 49 -4.62 -10.14 -1.73
CA HIS A 49 -4.69 -8.68 -1.70
C HIS A 49 -3.73 -8.12 -0.66
N ILE A 50 -2.98 -7.06 -1.01
CA ILE A 50 -2.17 -6.29 -0.07
C ILE A 50 -2.97 -5.05 0.31
N ASP A 51 -3.61 -5.10 1.48
CA ASP A 51 -4.40 -4.00 2.03
C ASP A 51 -3.51 -2.84 2.45
N ALA A 52 -2.45 -3.14 3.20
CA ALA A 52 -1.45 -2.17 3.60
C ALA A 52 -0.06 -2.80 3.66
N ILE A 53 0.97 -2.02 3.33
CA ILE A 53 2.37 -2.43 3.45
C ILE A 53 3.26 -1.23 3.72
N THR A 54 4.22 -1.40 4.62
CA THR A 54 5.37 -0.51 4.80
C THR A 54 6.64 -1.34 4.92
N ILE A 55 7.65 -0.96 4.14
CA ILE A 55 8.95 -1.60 4.11
C ILE A 55 9.95 -0.68 4.81
N LEU A 56 10.43 -1.10 5.98
CA LEU A 56 11.51 -0.48 6.72
C LEU A 56 12.85 -1.11 6.33
N PRO A 57 14.00 -0.56 6.73
CA PRO A 57 15.32 -1.09 6.34
C PRO A 57 15.48 -2.59 6.58
N GLY A 58 15.05 -3.11 7.73
CA GLY A 58 15.17 -4.53 8.12
C GLY A 58 13.84 -5.25 8.37
N VAL A 59 12.69 -4.61 8.11
CA VAL A 59 11.38 -5.16 8.48
C VAL A 59 10.32 -4.83 7.42
N ILE A 60 9.44 -5.78 7.16
CA ILE A 60 8.20 -5.58 6.40
C ILE A 60 7.03 -5.71 7.39
N HIS A 61 6.19 -4.68 7.46
CA HIS A 61 4.88 -4.74 8.08
C HIS A 61 3.82 -4.73 6.98
N THR A 62 2.87 -5.66 7.01
CA THR A 62 1.87 -5.76 5.94
C THR A 62 0.57 -6.41 6.40
N LEU A 63 -0.55 -5.97 5.81
CA LEU A 63 -1.87 -6.61 5.89
C LEU A 63 -2.15 -7.30 4.55
N TRP A 64 -2.51 -8.58 4.61
CA TRP A 64 -2.89 -9.38 3.44
C TRP A 64 -4.26 -10.00 3.65
N THR A 65 -5.14 -9.84 2.69
CA THR A 65 -6.40 -10.58 2.59
C THR A 65 -6.24 -11.72 1.59
N LEU A 66 -6.50 -12.93 2.05
CA LEU A 66 -6.38 -14.15 1.24
C LEU A 66 -7.65 -14.38 0.42
N PRO A 67 -7.59 -15.19 -0.68
CA PRO A 67 -8.76 -15.64 -1.40
C PRO A 67 -9.74 -16.41 -0.50
N ALA A 68 -11.02 -16.39 -0.84
CA ALA A 68 -12.10 -16.94 0.00
C ALA A 68 -11.96 -18.43 0.35
N ASP A 69 -11.28 -19.18 -0.48
CA ASP A 69 -11.05 -20.64 -0.35
C ASP A 69 -9.62 -21.00 0.09
N ASP A 70 -8.79 -20.02 0.39
CA ASP A 70 -7.35 -20.21 0.66
C ASP A 70 -6.95 -19.62 2.02
N ALA A 71 -6.13 -20.35 2.75
CA ALA A 71 -5.56 -19.98 4.05
C ALA A 71 -4.03 -20.13 4.09
N ASP A 72 -3.37 -20.38 2.95
CA ASP A 72 -1.94 -20.68 2.90
C ASP A 72 -1.06 -19.44 2.72
N PHE A 73 -1.04 -18.56 3.73
CA PHE A 73 -0.09 -17.46 3.78
C PHE A 73 1.36 -17.94 3.94
N ALA A 74 1.59 -19.13 4.50
CA ALA A 74 2.93 -19.62 4.78
C ALA A 74 3.74 -19.88 3.50
N THR A 75 3.13 -20.48 2.50
CA THR A 75 3.73 -20.68 1.16
C THR A 75 4.05 -19.34 0.51
N ARG A 76 3.17 -18.35 0.61
CA ARG A 76 3.36 -17.00 0.08
C ARG A 76 4.56 -16.30 0.72
N ILE A 77 4.66 -16.32 2.04
CA ILE A 77 5.80 -15.74 2.78
C ILE A 77 7.09 -16.50 2.45
N GLY A 78 7.03 -17.83 2.40
CA GLY A 78 8.17 -18.67 2.01
C GLY A 78 8.68 -18.34 0.60
N MET A 79 7.76 -18.17 -0.35
CA MET A 79 8.09 -17.82 -1.73
C MET A 79 8.70 -16.41 -1.83
N LEU A 80 8.10 -15.41 -1.19
CA LEU A 80 8.63 -14.05 -1.11
C LEU A 80 10.08 -14.05 -0.60
N LYS A 81 10.29 -14.68 0.56
CA LYS A 81 11.62 -14.79 1.18
C LYS A 81 12.62 -15.51 0.26
N SER A 82 12.23 -16.62 -0.34
CA SER A 82 13.08 -17.41 -1.22
C SER A 82 13.47 -16.64 -2.50
N ARG A 83 12.49 -16.01 -3.16
CA ARG A 83 12.72 -15.22 -4.38
C ARG A 83 13.63 -14.03 -4.13
N PHE A 84 13.37 -13.26 -3.07
CA PHE A 84 14.25 -12.17 -2.68
C PHE A 84 15.65 -12.67 -2.33
N SER A 85 15.78 -13.75 -1.54
CA SER A 85 17.09 -14.30 -1.17
C SER A 85 17.91 -14.74 -2.38
N ARG A 86 17.26 -15.28 -3.42
CA ARG A 86 17.98 -15.70 -4.64
C ARG A 86 18.67 -14.55 -5.36
N SER A 87 18.08 -13.36 -5.36
CA SER A 87 18.65 -12.16 -5.98
C SER A 87 19.76 -11.49 -5.17
N GLN A 88 20.00 -11.94 -3.93
CA GLN A 88 21.01 -11.34 -3.06
C GLN A 88 22.31 -12.15 -3.06
N PRO A 89 23.47 -11.51 -2.85
CA PRO A 89 24.72 -12.23 -2.63
C PRO A 89 24.63 -13.09 -1.35
N MET A 90 25.57 -14.02 -1.22
CA MET A 90 25.68 -14.84 -0.03
C MET A 90 26.25 -14.01 1.14
N PRO A 91 25.52 -13.88 2.27
CA PRO A 91 26.08 -13.18 3.42
C PRO A 91 27.34 -13.89 3.96
N PRO A 92 28.38 -13.14 4.36
CA PRO A 92 29.63 -13.73 4.86
C PRO A 92 29.44 -14.45 6.21
N ASN A 93 28.57 -13.95 7.06
CA ASN A 93 28.41 -14.40 8.44
C ASN A 93 27.18 -15.31 8.60
N ARG A 94 27.24 -16.52 8.06
CA ARG A 94 26.19 -17.53 8.30
C ARG A 94 26.54 -18.45 9.45
N SER A 95 25.52 -18.77 10.29
CA SER A 95 25.72 -19.80 11.33
C SER A 95 25.89 -21.19 10.71
N LEU A 96 26.55 -22.09 11.43
CA LEU A 96 26.69 -23.50 11.03
C LEU A 96 25.34 -24.15 10.75
N THR A 97 24.30 -23.79 11.52
CA THR A 97 22.93 -24.30 11.32
C THR A 97 22.33 -23.82 9.99
N GLN A 98 22.56 -22.56 9.62
CA GLN A 98 22.10 -22.02 8.33
C GLN A 98 22.83 -22.70 7.17
N ILE A 99 24.15 -22.93 7.29
CA ILE A 99 24.94 -23.63 6.28
C ILE A 99 24.42 -25.06 6.09
N ARG A 100 24.25 -25.81 7.18
CA ARG A 100 23.75 -27.20 7.13
C ARG A 100 22.35 -27.32 6.51
N ARG A 101 21.53 -26.27 6.60
CA ARG A 101 20.16 -26.22 6.04
C ARG A 101 20.10 -25.59 4.65
N GLY A 102 21.22 -25.19 4.07
CA GLY A 102 21.23 -24.48 2.77
C GLY A 102 20.58 -23.10 2.82
N GLU A 103 20.37 -22.53 4.02
CA GLU A 103 19.75 -21.19 4.17
C GLU A 103 20.78 -20.09 3.92
N LYS A 104 20.39 -19.04 3.19
CA LYS A 104 21.27 -17.85 3.01
C LYS A 104 21.41 -17.02 4.27
N GLY A 105 20.53 -17.19 5.26
CA GLY A 105 20.59 -16.44 6.52
C GLY A 105 20.13 -14.98 6.43
N ILE A 106 19.46 -14.60 5.32
CA ILE A 106 19.00 -13.23 5.10
C ILE A 106 17.81 -12.91 6.01
N TRP A 107 16.89 -13.85 6.21
CA TRP A 107 15.66 -13.67 6.95
C TRP A 107 15.70 -14.36 8.31
N GLN A 108 15.01 -13.77 9.28
CA GLN A 108 14.58 -14.54 10.44
C GLN A 108 13.71 -15.69 9.98
N ARG A 109 13.91 -16.88 10.56
CA ARG A 109 13.17 -18.07 10.18
C ARG A 109 11.67 -17.91 10.43
N ARG A 110 11.31 -17.42 11.63
CA ARG A 110 9.93 -17.14 12.00
C ARG A 110 9.54 -15.73 11.57
N TYR A 111 8.26 -15.52 11.40
CA TYR A 111 7.61 -14.23 11.25
C TYR A 111 6.47 -14.18 12.28
N TRP A 112 6.00 -12.99 12.59
CA TRP A 112 4.83 -12.82 13.43
C TRP A 112 3.60 -12.63 12.55
N GLU A 113 2.50 -13.30 12.90
CA GLU A 113 1.20 -13.19 12.25
C GLU A 113 0.11 -12.94 13.28
N HIS A 114 -0.91 -12.17 12.88
CA HIS A 114 -2.13 -11.92 13.63
C HIS A 114 -3.31 -11.91 12.66
N GLU A 115 -4.32 -12.76 12.93
CA GLU A 115 -5.59 -12.78 12.19
C GLU A 115 -6.43 -11.59 12.63
N ILE A 116 -6.86 -10.77 11.69
CA ILE A 116 -7.70 -9.59 11.92
C ILE A 116 -9.12 -10.04 12.25
N ARG A 117 -9.66 -9.55 13.36
CA ARG A 117 -10.94 -9.99 13.93
C ARG A 117 -12.13 -9.15 13.46
N ASP A 118 -11.92 -7.85 13.33
CA ASP A 118 -12.95 -6.87 13.02
C ASP A 118 -12.35 -5.61 12.39
N LYS A 119 -13.24 -4.66 12.04
CA LYS A 119 -12.80 -3.39 11.43
C LYS A 119 -11.90 -2.56 12.34
N ALA A 120 -12.16 -2.53 13.64
CA ALA A 120 -11.34 -1.75 14.58
C ALA A 120 -9.93 -2.35 14.71
N ASP A 121 -9.83 -3.68 14.68
CA ASP A 121 -8.56 -4.40 14.66
C ASP A 121 -7.79 -4.15 13.34
N PHE A 122 -8.50 -4.14 12.21
CA PHE A 122 -7.94 -3.78 10.90
C PHE A 122 -7.36 -2.37 10.90
N ASP A 123 -8.15 -1.39 11.35
CA ASP A 123 -7.75 0.01 11.36
C ASP A 123 -6.52 0.23 12.26
N ARG A 124 -6.47 -0.38 13.45
CA ARG A 124 -5.30 -0.32 14.34
C ARG A 124 -4.03 -0.86 13.69
N HIS A 125 -4.12 -2.01 13.00
CA HIS A 125 -2.94 -2.61 12.36
C HIS A 125 -2.53 -1.84 11.10
N ARG A 126 -3.48 -1.29 10.34
CA ARG A 126 -3.18 -0.39 9.22
C ARG A 126 -2.44 0.87 9.70
N ASP A 127 -2.93 1.50 10.77
CA ASP A 127 -2.29 2.69 11.35
C ASP A 127 -0.89 2.37 11.89
N LEU A 128 -0.72 1.21 12.55
CA LEU A 128 0.60 0.72 12.97
C LEU A 128 1.56 0.58 11.78
N ILE A 129 1.08 0.02 10.65
CA ILE A 129 1.88 -0.11 9.43
C ILE A 129 2.31 1.25 8.92
N TYR A 130 1.40 2.21 8.81
CA TYR A 130 1.69 3.52 8.24
C TYR A 130 2.53 4.41 9.16
N LEU A 131 2.36 4.29 10.47
CA LEU A 131 3.15 5.03 11.45
C LEU A 131 4.51 4.38 11.76
N SER A 132 4.74 3.15 11.33
CA SER A 132 5.97 2.41 11.66
C SER A 132 7.28 3.13 11.30
N PRO A 133 7.42 3.88 10.19
CA PRO A 133 8.65 4.61 9.90
C PRO A 133 8.85 5.82 10.82
N VAL A 134 7.76 6.46 11.29
CA VAL A 134 7.83 7.54 12.28
C VAL A 134 8.26 6.99 13.65
N HIS A 135 7.64 5.88 14.08
CA HIS A 135 8.02 5.21 15.33
C HIS A 135 9.47 4.69 15.31
N ALA A 136 9.99 4.37 14.12
CA ALA A 136 11.39 3.97 13.95
C ALA A 136 12.35 5.17 13.80
N GLY A 137 11.86 6.41 13.89
CA GLY A 137 12.67 7.63 13.74
C GLY A 137 13.23 7.85 12.34
N LEU A 138 12.64 7.25 11.31
CA LEU A 138 13.13 7.31 9.94
C LEU A 138 12.61 8.52 9.15
N CYS A 139 11.48 9.09 9.56
CA CYS A 139 10.90 10.30 8.98
C CYS A 139 9.97 10.99 9.99
N PRO A 140 9.72 12.31 9.85
CA PRO A 140 8.84 13.05 10.76
C PRO A 140 7.35 12.76 10.55
N ARG A 141 6.94 12.41 9.33
CA ARG A 141 5.53 12.15 8.98
C ARG A 141 5.44 10.88 8.13
N PRO A 142 4.38 10.05 8.27
CA PRO A 142 4.28 8.79 7.56
C PRO A 142 4.26 8.94 6.02
N GLN A 143 3.72 10.04 5.49
CA GLN A 143 3.72 10.34 4.06
C GLN A 143 5.10 10.71 3.49
N ASP A 144 6.08 11.01 4.33
CA ASP A 144 7.45 11.31 3.89
C ASP A 144 8.25 10.02 3.63
N TRP A 145 7.73 8.85 4.05
CA TRP A 145 8.37 7.57 3.82
C TRP A 145 8.05 7.00 2.43
N PRO A 146 9.06 6.75 1.56
CA PRO A 146 8.81 6.39 0.15
C PRO A 146 8.36 4.93 -0.05
N HIS A 147 8.53 4.06 0.95
CA HIS A 147 8.31 2.61 0.84
C HIS A 147 7.06 2.17 1.61
N THR A 148 5.93 2.86 1.38
CA THR A 148 4.64 2.57 2.01
C THR A 148 3.50 2.62 0.99
N SER A 149 2.45 1.81 1.21
CA SER A 149 1.21 1.86 0.43
C SER A 149 0.31 3.05 0.83
N LEU A 150 0.63 3.79 1.89
CA LEU A 150 -0.11 5.00 2.28
C LEU A 150 -0.30 5.98 1.11
N HIS A 151 0.71 6.11 0.25
CA HIS A 151 0.62 6.97 -0.95
C HIS A 151 -0.47 6.55 -1.93
N ARG A 152 -0.73 5.24 -2.06
CA ARG A 152 -1.84 4.71 -2.87
C ARG A 152 -3.17 5.13 -2.26
N ASP A 153 -3.33 4.93 -0.96
CA ASP A 153 -4.57 5.18 -0.24
C ASP A 153 -4.90 6.68 -0.19
N LEU A 154 -3.89 7.53 0.01
CA LEU A 154 -4.05 8.99 -0.07
C LEU A 154 -4.48 9.47 -1.46
N ARG A 155 -3.99 8.85 -2.54
CA ARG A 155 -4.44 9.17 -3.90
C ARG A 155 -5.88 8.74 -4.15
N GLN A 156 -6.29 7.59 -3.62
CA GLN A 156 -7.65 7.07 -3.75
C GLN A 156 -8.66 7.87 -2.90
N ALA A 157 -8.25 8.36 -1.74
CA ALA A 157 -9.08 9.20 -0.86
C ALA A 157 -9.25 10.65 -1.39
N LYS A 158 -8.35 11.12 -2.28
CA LYS A 158 -8.48 12.45 -2.87
C LYS A 158 -9.60 12.43 -3.91
N PRO A 159 -10.64 13.28 -3.79
CA PRO A 159 -11.68 13.36 -4.80
C PRO A 159 -11.06 13.66 -6.16
N ALA A 160 -11.53 12.99 -7.21
CA ALA A 160 -11.11 13.28 -8.57
C ALA A 160 -11.33 14.77 -8.85
N PRO A 161 -10.37 15.49 -9.47
CA PRO A 161 -10.63 16.87 -9.90
C PRO A 161 -11.87 16.85 -10.78
N PRO A 162 -12.75 17.87 -10.69
CA PRO A 162 -13.92 17.94 -11.56
C PRO A 162 -13.44 17.84 -13.02
N PRO A 163 -14.20 17.16 -13.90
CA PRO A 163 -13.82 17.08 -15.30
C PRO A 163 -13.64 18.51 -15.82
N ILE A 164 -12.49 18.76 -16.45
CA ILE A 164 -12.23 20.04 -17.11
C ILE A 164 -13.25 20.09 -18.24
N GLY A 165 -14.37 20.77 -17.98
CA GLY A 165 -15.35 21.07 -19.01
C GLY A 165 -14.63 21.86 -20.08
N HIS A 166 -14.50 21.29 -21.26
CA HIS A 166 -14.23 22.07 -22.47
C HIS A 166 -15.42 22.98 -22.62
N GLY A 167 -15.33 24.17 -22.01
CA GLY A 167 -16.29 25.21 -22.17
C GLY A 167 -16.33 25.56 -23.69
N ALA A 168 -17.33 25.06 -24.36
CA ALA A 168 -17.75 25.67 -25.60
C ALA A 168 -18.15 27.11 -25.26
N ALA A 169 -17.22 28.02 -25.47
CA ALA A 169 -17.46 29.45 -25.41
C ALA A 169 -18.34 29.83 -26.58
N GLY A 170 -19.64 29.63 -26.43
CA GLY A 170 -20.66 30.28 -27.20
C GLY A 170 -20.96 31.63 -26.54
N LEU A 171 -20.13 32.62 -26.75
CA LEU A 171 -20.47 34.01 -26.49
C LEU A 171 -21.49 34.47 -27.55
N HIS A 172 -22.75 34.20 -27.28
CA HIS A 172 -23.84 34.97 -27.95
C HIS A 172 -23.86 36.36 -27.33
N LEU A 173 -23.19 37.29 -28.02
CA LEU A 173 -23.39 38.73 -27.83
C LEU A 173 -24.80 39.06 -28.30
N THR A 174 -25.77 39.07 -27.39
CA THR A 174 -27.08 39.70 -27.64
C THR A 174 -26.86 41.20 -27.56
N HIS A 175 -26.87 41.85 -28.75
CA HIS A 175 -26.89 43.29 -28.88
C HIS A 175 -28.23 43.82 -28.32
N PRO A 176 -28.28 44.80 -27.42
CA PRO A 176 -29.55 45.39 -27.00
C PRO A 176 -30.11 46.24 -28.14
N ALA A 177 -31.39 45.99 -28.48
CA ALA A 177 -32.14 46.79 -29.45
C ALA A 177 -32.31 48.23 -28.95
N PRO A 178 -32.26 49.23 -29.86
CA PRO A 178 -32.44 50.64 -29.50
C PRO A 178 -33.89 50.94 -29.06
N PRO A 179 -34.11 51.92 -28.18
CA PRO A 179 -35.44 52.25 -27.66
C PRO A 179 -36.33 52.87 -28.75
N ARG A 180 -37.53 52.37 -28.85
CA ARG A 180 -38.57 52.95 -29.75
C ARG A 180 -39.00 54.31 -29.20
N SER A 181 -38.91 55.33 -30.09
CA SER A 181 -39.40 56.69 -29.83
C SER A 181 -40.93 56.69 -29.78
N GLU A 182 -41.52 57.10 -28.68
CA GLU A 182 -42.94 57.39 -28.55
C GLU A 182 -43.29 58.68 -29.34
N ALA A 183 -44.09 58.53 -30.38
CA ALA A 183 -44.69 59.64 -31.11
C ALA A 183 -45.85 60.20 -30.31
N LYS A 184 -45.73 61.46 -29.90
CA LYS A 184 -46.79 62.26 -29.31
C LYS A 184 -47.93 62.46 -30.28
N GLN A 185 -49.06 61.85 -30.05
CA GLN A 185 -50.35 62.28 -30.67
C GLN A 185 -50.90 63.44 -29.84
N ARG A 186 -50.93 64.58 -30.52
CA ARG A 186 -51.66 65.75 -30.04
C ARG A 186 -53.10 65.62 -30.58
N HIS A 187 -54.08 65.50 -29.69
CA HIS A 187 -55.46 65.76 -30.02
C HIS A 187 -55.73 67.29 -30.05
N LEU A 188 -56.20 67.75 -31.22
CA LEU A 188 -56.86 69.01 -31.33
C LEU A 188 -58.37 68.77 -31.22
N THR A 189 -59.02 69.41 -30.28
CA THR A 189 -60.46 69.58 -30.21
C THR A 189 -60.79 71.03 -30.47
N ALA A 190 -61.71 71.22 -31.45
CA ALA A 190 -62.45 72.42 -31.63
C ALA A 190 -63.68 72.45 -30.69
#